data_0360d7c3c099d2cbf5708099218d17a4
#
_entry.id   0360d7c3c099d2cbf5708099218d17a4
#
_cell.length_a   1.000
_cell.length_b   1.000
_cell.length_c   1.000
_cell.angle_alpha   90.00
_cell.angle_beta   90.00
_cell.angle_gamma   90.00
#
_symmetry.space_group_name_H-M   'P 1'
#
loop_
_entity.id
_entity.type
_entity.pdbx_description
1 polymer ?
#
loop_
_entity_poly.entity_id
_entity_poly.type
_entity_poly.pdbx_seq_one_letter_code
_entity_poly.pdbx_strand_id
1 'polypeptide(L)'
;MTDRQIACIPDVTFELIPIDQLVSDQEYQRSLSESHITKAVKDFDVNQIKVVRVSRRDGINYVVDGQHTIEIVAAKSGSRKTPVWCMIHTVLDYKEEAHIFAEQQTHVKPLTPFEKFKGHIEAGDQDQIMVQSIVKSYGLELSGYKVPRSVRAITTMERIYKKYGYQVLDESLRLIVGTWEGEVNSLSGNMIAGTARLVVAFGEALREDVFKDHVGKISIRQLSRTAKERRPGALGYAEAMILAYNAKNKFRLSMRKLYGGKGDDVDEEISDEEAL
;
A
#
# COMPACT_ATOMS: atom_id res chain seq x y z
N MET A 1 39.14 -17.04 -7.38
CA MET A 1 37.97 -17.32 -6.55
C MET A 1 38.16 -18.63 -5.81
N THR A 2 37.79 -18.73 -4.57
CA THR A 2 37.83 -19.99 -3.79
C THR A 2 36.63 -20.87 -4.17
N ASP A 3 36.71 -22.20 -3.92
CA ASP A 3 35.59 -23.13 -4.17
C ASP A 3 34.29 -22.68 -3.46
N ARG A 4 34.39 -22.11 -2.26
CA ARG A 4 33.26 -21.50 -1.55
C ARG A 4 32.62 -20.32 -2.31
N GLN A 5 33.40 -19.49 -2.98
CA GLN A 5 32.92 -18.37 -3.76
C GLN A 5 32.24 -18.86 -5.04
N ILE A 6 32.80 -19.87 -5.69
CA ILE A 6 32.23 -20.48 -6.89
C ILE A 6 30.90 -21.14 -6.61
N ALA A 7 30.74 -21.85 -5.46
CA ALA A 7 29.51 -22.48 -5.04
C ALA A 7 28.35 -21.49 -4.76
N CYS A 8 28.63 -20.19 -4.63
CA CYS A 8 27.62 -19.16 -4.46
C CYS A 8 27.18 -18.49 -5.77
N ILE A 9 27.74 -18.90 -6.91
CA ILE A 9 27.41 -18.32 -8.21
C ILE A 9 26.52 -19.31 -8.97
N PRO A 10 25.29 -18.94 -9.34
CA PRO A 10 24.44 -19.81 -10.12
C PRO A 10 25.03 -20.05 -11.51
N ASP A 11 24.97 -21.28 -11.98
CA ASP A 11 25.35 -21.63 -13.35
C ASP A 11 24.22 -21.27 -14.31
N VAL A 12 24.28 -20.04 -14.83
CA VAL A 12 23.25 -19.48 -15.71
C VAL A 12 23.85 -18.68 -16.86
N THR A 13 23.11 -18.63 -17.97
CA THR A 13 23.39 -17.73 -19.10
C THR A 13 22.24 -16.73 -19.27
N PHE A 14 22.52 -15.60 -19.94
CA PHE A 14 21.51 -14.59 -20.23
C PHE A 14 21.36 -14.43 -21.74
N GLU A 15 20.13 -14.57 -22.22
CA GLU A 15 19.82 -14.45 -23.66
C GLU A 15 18.52 -13.64 -23.84
N LEU A 16 18.39 -12.95 -24.99
CA LEU A 16 17.14 -12.40 -25.48
C LEU A 16 16.42 -13.50 -26.27
N ILE A 17 15.27 -13.96 -25.76
CA ILE A 17 14.48 -15.02 -26.39
C ILE A 17 13.13 -14.48 -26.79
N PRO A 18 12.68 -14.66 -28.07
CA PRO A 18 11.32 -14.34 -28.48
C PRO A 18 10.28 -15.09 -27.63
N ILE A 19 9.21 -14.41 -27.25
CA ILE A 19 8.17 -14.97 -26.39
C ILE A 19 7.51 -16.21 -27.00
N ASP A 20 7.42 -16.31 -28.31
CA ASP A 20 6.87 -17.49 -29.00
C ASP A 20 7.78 -18.74 -28.92
N GLN A 21 9.01 -18.60 -28.42
CA GLN A 21 9.95 -19.69 -28.15
C GLN A 21 10.00 -20.11 -26.66
N LEU A 22 9.12 -19.54 -25.84
CA LEU A 22 9.02 -19.81 -24.42
C LEU A 22 7.77 -20.64 -24.12
N VAL A 23 7.93 -21.70 -23.33
CA VAL A 23 6.83 -22.56 -22.89
C VAL A 23 6.55 -22.30 -21.42
N SER A 24 5.35 -21.83 -21.10
CA SER A 24 4.89 -21.47 -19.74
C SER A 24 3.68 -22.25 -19.28
N ASP A 25 3.54 -23.50 -19.72
CA ASP A 25 2.40 -24.39 -19.42
C ASP A 25 2.87 -25.56 -18.56
N GLN A 26 3.34 -25.24 -17.34
CA GLN A 26 3.77 -26.26 -16.38
C GLN A 26 2.71 -26.45 -15.29
N GLU A 27 2.43 -27.67 -14.86
CA GLU A 27 1.40 -27.99 -13.86
C GLU A 27 1.62 -27.30 -12.50
N TYR A 28 2.88 -27.01 -12.14
CA TYR A 28 3.22 -26.33 -10.89
C TYR A 28 2.98 -24.80 -10.94
N GLN A 29 2.70 -24.24 -12.12
CA GLN A 29 2.52 -22.78 -12.26
C GLN A 29 1.10 -22.36 -11.86
N ARG A 30 0.99 -21.17 -11.31
CA ARG A 30 -0.32 -20.55 -11.01
C ARG A 30 -1.01 -20.08 -12.28
N SER A 31 -2.34 -20.02 -12.24
CA SER A 31 -3.13 -19.45 -13.33
C SER A 31 -2.77 -17.98 -13.57
N LEU A 32 -2.81 -17.55 -14.83
CA LEU A 32 -2.63 -16.16 -15.22
C LEU A 32 -3.78 -15.28 -14.70
N SER A 33 -3.46 -14.11 -14.21
CA SER A 33 -4.44 -13.11 -13.79
C SER A 33 -4.63 -12.06 -14.89
N GLU A 34 -5.71 -12.14 -15.65
CA GLU A 34 -6.03 -11.18 -16.71
C GLU A 34 -6.18 -9.76 -16.19
N SER A 35 -6.79 -9.59 -15.00
CA SER A 35 -6.94 -8.28 -14.36
C SER A 35 -5.59 -7.65 -14.03
N HIS A 36 -4.63 -8.46 -13.55
CA HIS A 36 -3.27 -8.00 -13.29
C HIS A 36 -2.56 -7.59 -14.58
N ILE A 37 -2.65 -8.41 -15.64
CA ILE A 37 -2.05 -8.12 -16.94
C ILE A 37 -2.62 -6.81 -17.51
N THR A 38 -3.95 -6.66 -17.54
CA THR A 38 -4.62 -5.46 -18.05
C THR A 38 -4.17 -4.19 -17.32
N LYS A 39 -4.09 -4.26 -15.98
CA LYS A 39 -3.61 -3.13 -15.18
C LYS A 39 -2.14 -2.82 -15.49
N ALA A 40 -1.27 -3.82 -15.52
CA ALA A 40 0.15 -3.63 -15.78
C ALA A 40 0.43 -3.12 -17.21
N VAL A 41 -0.38 -3.50 -18.20
CA VAL A 41 -0.27 -2.97 -19.58
C VAL A 41 -0.69 -1.50 -19.63
N LYS A 42 -1.71 -1.09 -18.87
CA LYS A 42 -2.15 0.30 -18.76
C LYS A 42 -1.05 1.18 -18.14
N ASP A 43 -0.46 0.71 -17.05
CA ASP A 43 0.55 1.43 -16.28
C ASP A 43 1.99 0.96 -16.65
N PHE A 44 2.21 0.57 -17.92
CA PHE A 44 3.44 -0.07 -18.37
C PHE A 44 4.66 0.83 -18.21
N ASP A 45 5.65 0.32 -17.48
CA ASP A 45 6.99 0.87 -17.38
C ASP A 45 8.02 -0.19 -17.73
N VAL A 46 8.82 0.06 -18.77
CA VAL A 46 9.88 -0.86 -19.24
C VAL A 46 10.91 -1.17 -18.15
N ASN A 47 11.14 -0.23 -17.22
CA ASN A 47 12.11 -0.40 -16.13
C ASN A 47 11.61 -1.36 -15.03
N GLN A 48 10.32 -1.70 -15.01
CA GLN A 48 9.72 -2.67 -14.11
C GLN A 48 9.68 -4.09 -14.68
N ILE A 49 10.08 -4.28 -15.94
CA ILE A 49 10.13 -5.60 -16.58
C ILE A 49 11.28 -6.40 -16.00
N LYS A 50 10.93 -7.53 -15.38
CA LYS A 50 11.92 -8.45 -14.78
C LYS A 50 12.45 -9.44 -15.80
N VAL A 51 13.67 -9.92 -15.56
CA VAL A 51 14.24 -11.04 -16.30
C VAL A 51 13.41 -12.30 -16.08
N VAL A 52 13.06 -13.01 -17.15
CA VAL A 52 12.31 -14.28 -17.10
C VAL A 52 13.27 -15.40 -16.73
N ARG A 53 12.93 -16.21 -15.72
CA ARG A 53 13.72 -17.40 -15.36
C ARG A 53 13.30 -18.58 -16.21
N VAL A 54 14.26 -19.19 -16.89
CA VAL A 54 14.04 -20.28 -17.86
C VAL A 54 14.87 -21.49 -17.48
N SER A 55 14.30 -22.67 -17.61
CA SER A 55 15.04 -23.93 -17.65
C SER A 55 15.07 -24.42 -19.10
N ARG A 56 16.27 -24.66 -19.62
CA ARG A 56 16.44 -25.19 -20.98
C ARG A 56 16.71 -26.70 -20.91
N ARG A 57 15.71 -27.49 -21.30
CA ARG A 57 15.77 -28.95 -21.36
C ARG A 57 15.45 -29.43 -22.76
N ASP A 58 16.29 -30.31 -23.32
CA ASP A 58 16.09 -30.91 -24.65
C ASP A 58 15.86 -29.86 -25.76
N GLY A 59 16.51 -28.70 -25.66
CA GLY A 59 16.36 -27.59 -26.58
C GLY A 59 15.11 -26.76 -26.43
N ILE A 60 14.26 -27.05 -25.44
CA ILE A 60 13.00 -26.33 -25.16
C ILE A 60 13.22 -25.39 -23.96
N ASN A 61 12.71 -24.16 -24.07
CA ASN A 61 12.83 -23.13 -23.04
C ASN A 61 11.57 -23.12 -22.15
N TYR A 62 11.61 -23.79 -21.00
CA TYR A 62 10.52 -23.83 -20.04
C TYR A 62 10.61 -22.63 -19.08
N VAL A 63 9.56 -21.86 -18.99
CA VAL A 63 9.50 -20.73 -18.06
C VAL A 63 9.32 -21.28 -16.64
N VAL A 64 10.23 -20.92 -15.73
CA VAL A 64 10.12 -21.25 -14.30
C VAL A 64 9.45 -20.09 -13.55
N ASP A 65 9.84 -18.84 -13.87
CA ASP A 65 9.23 -17.63 -13.33
C ASP A 65 9.17 -16.53 -14.40
N GLY A 66 8.15 -15.68 -14.33
CA GLY A 66 7.98 -14.55 -15.24
C GLY A 66 6.86 -14.73 -16.27
N GLN A 67 5.94 -15.70 -16.11
CA GLN A 67 4.81 -15.90 -17.03
C GLN A 67 3.95 -14.62 -17.20
N HIS A 68 3.67 -13.87 -16.12
CA HIS A 68 2.96 -12.60 -16.23
C HIS A 68 3.78 -11.55 -16.99
N THR A 69 5.09 -11.50 -16.77
CA THR A 69 6.01 -10.60 -17.51
C THR A 69 5.91 -10.85 -19.02
N ILE A 70 5.93 -12.10 -19.43
CA ILE A 70 5.79 -12.50 -20.85
C ILE A 70 4.49 -11.97 -21.43
N GLU A 71 3.35 -12.20 -20.75
CA GLU A 71 2.04 -11.79 -21.23
C GLU A 71 1.87 -10.27 -21.23
N ILE A 72 2.42 -9.56 -20.23
CA ILE A 72 2.43 -8.10 -20.22
C ILE A 72 3.20 -7.54 -21.41
N VAL A 73 4.40 -8.06 -21.69
CA VAL A 73 5.23 -7.61 -22.81
C VAL A 73 4.57 -7.96 -24.15
N ALA A 74 4.02 -9.16 -24.30
CA ALA A 74 3.30 -9.58 -25.51
C ALA A 74 2.08 -8.68 -25.78
N ALA A 75 1.29 -8.42 -24.77
CA ALA A 75 0.11 -7.55 -24.87
C ALA A 75 0.49 -6.09 -25.18
N LYS A 76 1.53 -5.55 -24.51
CA LYS A 76 2.00 -4.19 -24.73
C LYS A 76 2.60 -3.97 -26.12
N SER A 77 3.40 -4.93 -26.60
CA SER A 77 4.03 -4.86 -27.93
C SER A 77 3.15 -5.29 -29.08
N GLY A 78 2.04 -5.99 -28.79
CA GLY A 78 1.14 -6.58 -29.80
C GLY A 78 1.76 -7.79 -30.54
N SER A 79 2.86 -8.38 -30.03
CA SER A 79 3.55 -9.46 -30.71
C SER A 79 4.27 -10.42 -29.77
N ARG A 80 4.07 -11.71 -29.96
CA ARG A 80 4.85 -12.74 -29.27
C ARG A 80 6.25 -12.96 -29.87
N LYS A 81 6.59 -12.31 -30.97
CA LYS A 81 7.96 -12.27 -31.52
C LYS A 81 8.86 -11.27 -30.78
N THR A 82 8.29 -10.45 -29.91
CA THR A 82 9.07 -9.54 -29.04
C THR A 82 9.95 -10.36 -28.14
N PRO A 83 11.27 -10.11 -28.09
CA PRO A 83 12.15 -10.84 -27.21
C PRO A 83 12.10 -10.27 -25.79
N VAL A 84 12.33 -11.15 -24.82
CA VAL A 84 12.50 -10.79 -23.41
C VAL A 84 13.84 -11.31 -22.89
N TRP A 85 14.44 -10.62 -21.93
CA TRP A 85 15.63 -11.10 -21.27
C TRP A 85 15.30 -12.33 -20.43
N CYS A 86 16.05 -13.40 -20.68
CA CYS A 86 15.93 -14.68 -19.98
C CYS A 86 17.22 -15.01 -19.24
N MET A 87 17.07 -15.45 -17.99
CA MET A 87 18.11 -16.10 -17.21
C MET A 87 17.92 -17.61 -17.33
N ILE A 88 18.84 -18.30 -17.98
CA ILE A 88 18.69 -19.68 -18.43
C ILE A 88 19.51 -20.59 -17.54
N HIS A 89 18.85 -21.58 -16.93
CA HIS A 89 19.45 -22.74 -16.30
C HIS A 89 19.46 -23.92 -17.29
N THR A 90 20.59 -24.59 -17.43
CA THR A 90 20.75 -25.70 -18.38
C THR A 90 20.83 -27.09 -17.71
N VAL A 91 20.83 -27.11 -16.36
CA VAL A 91 21.05 -28.34 -15.56
C VAL A 91 19.86 -28.75 -14.71
N LEU A 92 18.75 -27.99 -14.74
CA LEU A 92 17.57 -28.29 -13.92
C LEU A 92 16.74 -29.42 -14.52
N ASP A 93 16.23 -30.28 -13.65
CA ASP A 93 15.13 -31.19 -13.97
C ASP A 93 13.78 -30.59 -13.59
N TYR A 94 12.67 -31.25 -13.95
CA TYR A 94 11.30 -30.78 -13.67
C TYR A 94 11.01 -30.60 -12.18
N LYS A 95 11.58 -31.44 -11.30
CA LYS A 95 11.36 -31.34 -9.85
C LYS A 95 12.09 -30.16 -9.25
N GLU A 96 13.30 -29.90 -9.75
CA GLU A 96 14.09 -28.72 -9.36
C GLU A 96 13.44 -27.42 -9.82
N GLU A 97 12.87 -27.39 -11.02
CA GLU A 97 12.06 -26.26 -11.52
C GLU A 97 10.87 -25.97 -10.59
N ALA A 98 10.09 -27.01 -10.25
CA ALA A 98 8.94 -26.90 -9.35
C ALA A 98 9.36 -26.42 -7.94
N HIS A 99 10.50 -26.92 -7.44
CA HIS A 99 11.04 -26.49 -6.15
C HIS A 99 11.47 -25.02 -6.19
N ILE A 100 12.20 -24.58 -7.22
CA ILE A 100 12.58 -23.18 -7.40
C ILE A 100 11.36 -22.28 -7.49
N PHE A 101 10.31 -22.71 -8.22
CA PHE A 101 9.06 -21.97 -8.31
C PHE A 101 8.39 -21.80 -6.93
N ALA A 102 8.32 -22.86 -6.14
CA ALA A 102 7.69 -22.85 -4.83
C ALA A 102 8.45 -21.94 -3.84
N GLU A 103 9.79 -21.93 -3.89
CA GLU A 103 10.66 -21.21 -2.95
C GLU A 103 11.04 -19.79 -3.38
N GLN A 104 10.70 -19.37 -4.59
CA GLN A 104 11.15 -18.07 -5.15
C GLN A 104 10.80 -16.84 -4.32
N GLN A 105 9.75 -16.90 -3.49
CA GLN A 105 9.30 -15.81 -2.64
C GLN A 105 9.71 -15.98 -1.16
N THR A 106 10.22 -17.15 -0.77
CA THR A 106 10.49 -17.50 0.63
C THR A 106 11.49 -16.57 1.31
N HIS A 107 12.47 -16.07 0.56
CA HIS A 107 13.53 -15.19 1.08
C HIS A 107 13.41 -13.73 0.64
N VAL A 108 12.32 -13.35 -0.01
CA VAL A 108 12.08 -11.97 -0.46
C VAL A 108 11.38 -11.19 0.65
N LYS A 109 12.04 -10.18 1.22
CA LYS A 109 11.41 -9.24 2.16
C LYS A 109 10.71 -8.15 1.36
N PRO A 110 9.37 -8.06 1.40
CA PRO A 110 8.64 -6.97 0.75
C PRO A 110 9.02 -5.61 1.34
N LEU A 111 9.02 -4.57 0.52
CA LEU A 111 9.15 -3.21 1.01
C LEU A 111 7.93 -2.83 1.86
N THR A 112 8.20 -2.27 3.03
CA THR A 112 7.15 -1.69 3.88
C THR A 112 6.55 -0.44 3.21
N PRO A 113 5.33 -0.01 3.58
CA PRO A 113 4.75 1.25 3.10
C PRO A 113 5.69 2.45 3.32
N PHE A 114 6.39 2.50 4.44
CA PHE A 114 7.35 3.55 4.74
C PHE A 114 8.56 3.55 3.79
N GLU A 115 9.12 2.39 3.48
CA GLU A 115 10.25 2.25 2.55
C GLU A 115 9.83 2.64 1.12
N LYS A 116 8.62 2.23 0.69
CA LYS A 116 8.05 2.64 -0.62
C LYS A 116 7.88 4.15 -0.68
N PHE A 117 7.27 4.74 0.35
CA PHE A 117 7.05 6.18 0.43
C PHE A 117 8.35 6.98 0.37
N LYS A 118 9.40 6.53 1.06
CA LYS A 118 10.73 7.14 0.94
C LYS A 118 11.28 7.08 -0.47
N GLY A 119 11.15 5.93 -1.14
CA GLY A 119 11.57 5.79 -2.53
C GLY A 119 10.85 6.77 -3.47
N HIS A 120 9.54 6.96 -3.28
CA HIS A 120 8.75 7.94 -4.04
C HIS A 120 9.20 9.39 -3.79
N ILE A 121 9.55 9.74 -2.55
CA ILE A 121 10.10 11.07 -2.24
C ILE A 121 11.43 11.29 -2.97
N GLU A 122 12.35 10.32 -2.93
CA GLU A 122 13.64 10.41 -3.62
C GLU A 122 13.47 10.44 -5.16
N ALA A 123 12.40 9.83 -5.68
CA ALA A 123 12.02 9.91 -7.08
C ALA A 123 11.41 11.27 -7.47
N GLY A 124 11.08 12.13 -6.51
CA GLY A 124 10.52 13.46 -6.75
C GLY A 124 8.99 13.47 -6.93
N ASP A 125 8.30 12.44 -6.48
CA ASP A 125 6.85 12.33 -6.60
C ASP A 125 6.15 13.38 -5.74
N GLN A 126 5.43 14.30 -6.40
CA GLN A 126 4.88 15.50 -5.79
C GLN A 126 3.84 15.21 -4.70
N ASP A 127 3.03 14.16 -4.87
CA ASP A 127 2.01 13.79 -3.88
C ASP A 127 2.66 13.39 -2.55
N GLN A 128 3.71 12.56 -2.59
CA GLN A 128 4.44 12.11 -1.41
C GLN A 128 5.21 13.26 -0.75
N ILE A 129 5.82 14.12 -1.54
CA ILE A 129 6.50 15.32 -1.05
C ILE A 129 5.50 16.23 -0.32
N MET A 130 4.30 16.42 -0.88
CA MET A 130 3.26 17.23 -0.27
C MET A 130 2.73 16.61 1.04
N VAL A 131 2.43 15.31 1.04
CA VAL A 131 2.03 14.59 2.26
C VAL A 131 3.10 14.73 3.35
N GLN A 132 4.38 14.57 3.00
CA GLN A 132 5.48 14.77 3.96
C GLN A 132 5.52 16.21 4.48
N SER A 133 5.32 17.19 3.61
CA SER A 133 5.31 18.62 3.99
C SER A 133 4.19 18.93 4.98
N ILE A 134 2.97 18.42 4.74
CA ILE A 134 1.84 18.56 5.67
C ILE A 134 2.18 17.95 7.02
N VAL A 135 2.73 16.74 7.06
CA VAL A 135 3.09 16.08 8.32
C VAL A 135 4.14 16.90 9.09
N LYS A 136 5.18 17.36 8.40
CA LYS A 136 6.25 18.17 9.01
C LYS A 136 5.76 19.53 9.53
N SER A 137 4.75 20.16 8.90
CA SER A 137 4.21 21.44 9.32
C SER A 137 3.58 21.39 10.73
N TYR A 138 3.14 20.20 11.15
CA TYR A 138 2.63 19.95 12.52
C TYR A 138 3.73 19.46 13.49
N GLY A 139 5.00 19.50 13.10
CA GLY A 139 6.12 18.99 13.90
C GLY A 139 6.01 17.48 14.13
N LEU A 140 5.42 16.78 13.19
CA LEU A 140 5.33 15.32 13.16
C LEU A 140 6.38 14.74 12.22
N GLU A 141 6.71 13.45 12.41
CA GLU A 141 7.64 12.71 11.56
C GLU A 141 6.96 11.47 10.98
N LEU A 142 7.27 11.15 9.73
CA LEU A 142 6.92 9.87 9.14
C LEU A 142 7.91 8.81 9.64
N SER A 143 7.41 7.69 10.14
CA SER A 143 8.27 6.66 10.72
C SER A 143 7.69 5.26 10.51
N GLY A 144 8.56 4.27 10.39
CA GLY A 144 8.19 2.85 10.51
C GLY A 144 7.94 2.41 11.96
N TYR A 145 8.27 3.26 12.94
CA TYR A 145 8.22 2.92 14.36
C TYR A 145 7.14 3.73 15.09
N LYS A 146 6.58 3.12 16.16
CA LYS A 146 5.56 3.75 16.98
C LYS A 146 6.21 4.51 18.13
N VAL A 147 6.46 5.80 17.91
CA VAL A 147 6.99 6.72 18.91
C VAL A 147 6.12 7.99 18.96
N PRO A 148 6.16 8.78 20.05
CA PRO A 148 5.43 10.05 20.12
C PRO A 148 5.75 10.94 18.92
N ARG A 149 4.76 11.68 18.44
CA ARG A 149 4.83 12.59 17.28
C ARG A 149 5.25 11.91 15.97
N SER A 150 5.07 10.58 15.85
CA SER A 150 5.32 9.85 14.61
C SER A 150 4.04 9.31 13.99
N VAL A 151 3.97 9.37 12.66
CA VAL A 151 2.87 8.82 11.86
C VAL A 151 3.37 7.60 11.10
N ARG A 152 2.76 6.44 11.38
CA ARG A 152 3.00 5.19 10.66
C ARG A 152 1.97 4.95 9.56
N ALA A 153 0.82 5.59 9.66
CA ALA A 153 -0.33 5.40 8.77
C ALA A 153 -0.14 6.05 7.38
N ILE A 154 0.96 5.71 6.72
CA ILE A 154 1.39 6.33 5.47
C ILE A 154 0.38 6.09 4.36
N THR A 155 0.02 4.84 4.12
CA THR A 155 -0.96 4.47 3.09
C THR A 155 -2.32 5.17 3.30
N THR A 156 -2.73 5.33 4.56
CA THR A 156 -3.96 6.07 4.90
C THR A 156 -3.85 7.54 4.50
N MET A 157 -2.73 8.19 4.81
CA MET A 157 -2.52 9.61 4.44
C MET A 157 -2.43 9.79 2.91
N GLU A 158 -1.69 8.94 2.21
CA GLU A 158 -1.61 8.96 0.75
C GLU A 158 -2.99 8.81 0.11
N ARG A 159 -3.81 7.87 0.61
CA ARG A 159 -5.18 7.65 0.12
C ARG A 159 -6.08 8.86 0.38
N ILE A 160 -6.02 9.46 1.57
CA ILE A 160 -6.79 10.67 1.90
C ILE A 160 -6.36 11.82 0.98
N TYR A 161 -5.05 12.04 0.84
CA TYR A 161 -4.52 13.08 -0.03
C TYR A 161 -4.94 12.89 -1.49
N LYS A 162 -4.78 11.69 -2.03
CA LYS A 162 -5.14 11.37 -3.42
C LYS A 162 -6.63 11.51 -3.69
N LYS A 163 -7.49 11.16 -2.72
CA LYS A 163 -8.95 11.17 -2.91
C LYS A 163 -9.57 12.54 -2.63
N TYR A 164 -9.09 13.23 -1.61
CA TYR A 164 -9.73 14.44 -1.09
C TYR A 164 -8.86 15.69 -1.14
N GLY A 165 -7.57 15.54 -1.48
CA GLY A 165 -6.62 16.64 -1.60
C GLY A 165 -5.99 17.12 -0.31
N TYR A 166 -5.18 18.16 -0.46
CA TYR A 166 -4.42 18.83 0.62
C TYR A 166 -5.30 19.20 1.82
N GLN A 167 -6.40 19.88 1.55
CA GLN A 167 -7.23 20.52 2.58
C GLN A 167 -7.76 19.53 3.61
N VAL A 168 -8.28 18.39 3.15
CA VAL A 168 -8.85 17.36 4.05
C VAL A 168 -7.78 16.71 4.90
N LEU A 169 -6.61 16.42 4.34
CA LEU A 169 -5.51 15.85 5.12
C LEU A 169 -4.98 16.84 6.15
N ASP A 170 -4.76 18.09 5.74
CA ASP A 170 -4.29 19.17 6.61
C ASP A 170 -5.24 19.41 7.78
N GLU A 171 -6.52 19.61 7.52
CA GLU A 171 -7.54 19.81 8.54
C GLU A 171 -7.67 18.61 9.49
N SER A 172 -7.55 17.40 8.96
CA SER A 172 -7.58 16.18 9.78
C SER A 172 -6.41 16.12 10.76
N LEU A 173 -5.19 16.40 10.30
CA LEU A 173 -4.01 16.44 11.18
C LEU A 173 -4.07 17.62 12.15
N ARG A 174 -4.55 18.77 11.72
CA ARG A 174 -4.75 19.95 12.57
C ARG A 174 -5.68 19.64 13.75
N LEU A 175 -6.82 19.01 13.50
CA LEU A 175 -7.76 18.61 14.54
C LEU A 175 -7.12 17.62 15.52
N ILE A 176 -6.44 16.58 15.01
CA ILE A 176 -5.81 15.55 15.82
C ILE A 176 -4.68 16.13 16.68
N VAL A 177 -3.75 16.83 16.05
CA VAL A 177 -2.59 17.40 16.76
C VAL A 177 -3.03 18.49 17.73
N GLY A 178 -3.96 19.33 17.34
CA GLY A 178 -4.52 20.35 18.22
C GLY A 178 -5.28 19.82 19.41
N THR A 179 -5.72 18.56 19.36
CA THR A 179 -6.49 17.92 20.45
C THR A 179 -5.60 17.04 21.34
N TRP A 180 -4.66 16.29 20.78
CA TRP A 180 -3.86 15.29 21.51
C TRP A 180 -2.35 15.47 21.35
N GLU A 181 -1.88 16.57 20.77
CA GLU A 181 -0.48 16.98 20.66
C GLU A 181 0.47 15.92 20.08
N GLY A 182 -0.05 14.99 19.30
CA GLY A 182 0.72 13.87 18.72
C GLY A 182 1.02 12.74 19.72
N GLU A 183 0.16 12.58 20.74
CA GLU A 183 0.22 11.44 21.67
C GLU A 183 0.19 10.12 20.91
N VAL A 184 0.88 9.11 21.45
CA VAL A 184 0.92 7.76 20.87
C VAL A 184 -0.51 7.23 20.68
N ASN A 185 -0.80 6.68 19.51
CA ASN A 185 -2.10 6.22 19.01
C ASN A 185 -3.09 7.31 18.55
N SER A 186 -2.87 8.61 18.81
CA SER A 186 -3.69 9.67 18.22
C SER A 186 -3.54 9.72 16.69
N LEU A 187 -2.39 9.28 16.18
CA LEU A 187 -2.01 9.29 14.76
C LEU A 187 -2.14 7.89 14.11
N SER A 188 -3.03 7.04 14.63
CA SER A 188 -3.33 5.75 13.99
C SER A 188 -4.14 5.93 12.69
N GLY A 189 -4.05 4.97 11.76
CA GLY A 189 -4.74 5.03 10.48
C GLY A 189 -6.26 5.25 10.64
N ASN A 190 -6.90 4.49 11.53
CA ASN A 190 -8.32 4.64 11.80
C ASN A 190 -8.69 6.00 12.42
N MET A 191 -7.82 6.57 13.25
CA MET A 191 -8.03 7.89 13.83
C MET A 191 -7.97 8.97 12.73
N ILE A 192 -6.92 8.94 11.90
CA ILE A 192 -6.73 9.89 10.79
C ILE A 192 -7.89 9.74 9.78
N ALA A 193 -8.21 8.53 9.36
CA ALA A 193 -9.30 8.29 8.41
C ALA A 193 -10.68 8.66 8.99
N GLY A 194 -10.93 8.37 10.27
CA GLY A 194 -12.17 8.77 10.96
C GLY A 194 -12.32 10.29 11.03
N THR A 195 -11.24 11.01 11.35
CA THR A 195 -11.24 12.48 11.35
C THR A 195 -11.45 13.04 9.95
N ALA A 196 -10.80 12.47 8.94
CA ALA A 196 -10.99 12.87 7.54
C ALA A 196 -12.45 12.69 7.09
N ARG A 197 -13.13 11.60 7.52
CA ARG A 197 -14.57 11.44 7.26
C ARG A 197 -15.41 12.57 7.89
N LEU A 198 -15.05 13.04 9.08
CA LEU A 198 -15.73 14.18 9.71
C LEU A 198 -15.51 15.46 8.92
N VAL A 199 -14.27 15.73 8.52
CA VAL A 199 -13.93 16.92 7.71
C VAL A 199 -14.71 16.91 6.39
N VAL A 200 -14.74 15.78 5.68
CA VAL A 200 -15.47 15.63 4.42
C VAL A 200 -16.99 15.79 4.61
N ALA A 201 -17.54 15.19 5.66
CA ALA A 201 -18.98 15.19 5.89
C ALA A 201 -19.54 16.54 6.37
N PHE A 202 -18.75 17.29 7.14
CA PHE A 202 -19.25 18.46 7.85
C PHE A 202 -18.59 19.77 7.44
N GLY A 203 -17.36 19.76 6.89
CA GLY A 203 -16.63 20.97 6.49
C GLY A 203 -16.63 22.02 7.60
N GLU A 204 -16.99 23.25 7.28
CA GLU A 204 -17.04 24.38 8.23
C GLU A 204 -17.96 24.19 9.43
N ALA A 205 -18.96 23.28 9.34
CA ALA A 205 -19.80 22.96 10.49
C ALA A 205 -19.08 22.17 11.58
N LEU A 206 -17.93 21.55 11.26
CA LEU A 206 -17.04 20.89 12.22
C LEU A 206 -16.12 21.93 12.87
N ARG A 207 -16.59 22.53 13.95
CA ARG A 207 -15.86 23.59 14.64
C ARG A 207 -14.67 23.03 15.42
N GLU A 208 -13.49 23.54 15.16
CA GLU A 208 -12.23 23.11 15.79
C GLU A 208 -12.22 23.34 17.31
N ASP A 209 -12.69 24.52 17.77
CA ASP A 209 -12.77 24.86 19.19
C ASP A 209 -13.66 23.86 19.96
N VAL A 210 -14.80 23.51 19.38
CA VAL A 210 -15.74 22.53 19.95
C VAL A 210 -15.14 21.13 19.91
N PHE A 211 -14.47 20.76 18.83
CA PHE A 211 -13.82 19.45 18.71
C PHE A 211 -12.78 19.27 19.83
N LYS A 212 -11.89 20.24 20.01
CA LYS A 212 -10.87 20.22 21.06
C LYS A 212 -11.50 20.16 22.46
N ASP A 213 -12.52 20.97 22.73
CA ASP A 213 -13.14 21.03 24.05
C ASP A 213 -13.97 19.78 24.40
N HIS A 214 -14.63 19.16 23.45
CA HIS A 214 -15.52 18.03 23.71
C HIS A 214 -14.84 16.68 23.46
N VAL A 215 -14.22 16.50 22.30
CA VAL A 215 -13.57 15.22 21.94
C VAL A 215 -12.25 15.06 22.72
N GLY A 216 -11.53 16.16 22.96
CA GLY A 216 -10.30 16.16 23.75
C GLY A 216 -10.46 15.80 25.22
N LYS A 217 -11.69 15.87 25.78
CA LYS A 217 -11.97 15.38 27.15
C LYS A 217 -11.95 13.86 27.25
N ILE A 218 -11.97 13.16 26.12
CA ILE A 218 -11.97 11.71 26.08
C ILE A 218 -10.57 11.24 25.77
N SER A 219 -10.01 10.33 26.57
CA SER A 219 -8.73 9.73 26.28
C SER A 219 -8.78 8.92 24.99
N ILE A 220 -7.66 8.87 24.25
CA ILE A 220 -7.53 8.09 23.00
C ILE A 220 -7.92 6.62 23.23
N ARG A 221 -7.55 6.05 24.39
CA ARG A 221 -7.90 4.68 24.76
C ARG A 221 -9.42 4.50 24.89
N GLN A 222 -10.10 5.43 25.52
CA GLN A 222 -11.56 5.38 25.66
C GLN A 222 -12.25 5.60 24.30
N LEU A 223 -11.78 6.56 23.51
CA LEU A 223 -12.30 6.80 22.16
C LEU A 223 -12.15 5.55 21.28
N SER A 224 -10.97 4.92 21.29
CA SER A 224 -10.72 3.69 20.53
C SER A 224 -11.61 2.53 20.98
N ARG A 225 -11.90 2.40 22.28
CA ARG A 225 -12.83 1.39 22.80
C ARG A 225 -14.24 1.64 22.29
N THR A 226 -14.74 2.85 22.44
CA THR A 226 -16.07 3.24 21.94
C THR A 226 -16.19 3.04 20.44
N ALA A 227 -15.15 3.38 19.67
CA ALA A 227 -15.12 3.17 18.22
C ALA A 227 -15.30 1.69 17.86
N LYS A 228 -14.53 0.79 18.48
CA LYS A 228 -14.61 -0.67 18.25
C LYS A 228 -15.94 -1.28 18.67
N GLU A 229 -16.52 -0.79 19.77
CA GLU A 229 -17.84 -1.23 20.25
C GLU A 229 -18.96 -0.83 19.27
N ARG A 230 -18.79 0.24 18.51
CA ARG A 230 -19.77 0.69 17.52
C ARG A 230 -19.66 -0.08 16.21
N ARG A 231 -18.49 -0.01 15.59
CA ARG A 231 -18.16 -0.79 14.38
C ARG A 231 -16.66 -0.75 14.08
N PRO A 232 -16.13 -1.68 13.29
CA PRO A 232 -14.73 -1.67 12.91
C PRO A 232 -14.38 -0.48 12.01
N GLY A 233 -13.08 -0.16 11.92
CA GLY A 233 -12.53 0.77 10.95
C GLY A 233 -12.76 2.26 11.24
N ALA A 234 -12.47 3.08 10.25
CA ALA A 234 -12.52 4.53 10.33
C ALA A 234 -13.91 5.09 10.69
N LEU A 235 -14.97 4.44 10.22
CA LEU A 235 -16.34 4.88 10.48
C LEU A 235 -16.69 4.79 11.97
N GLY A 236 -16.26 3.72 12.66
CA GLY A 236 -16.45 3.61 14.11
C GLY A 236 -15.77 4.74 14.88
N TYR A 237 -14.58 5.15 14.44
CA TYR A 237 -13.88 6.31 15.01
C TYR A 237 -14.62 7.63 14.75
N ALA A 238 -15.11 7.84 13.53
CA ALA A 238 -15.90 9.01 13.19
C ALA A 238 -17.18 9.09 14.04
N GLU A 239 -17.89 7.97 14.22
CA GLU A 239 -19.08 7.90 15.08
C GLU A 239 -18.77 8.21 16.55
N ALA A 240 -17.69 7.63 17.09
CA ALA A 240 -17.26 7.87 18.46
C ALA A 240 -16.92 9.35 18.69
N MET A 241 -16.22 9.96 17.74
CA MET A 241 -15.88 11.38 17.78
C MET A 241 -17.13 12.27 17.70
N ILE A 242 -18.13 11.96 16.84
CA ILE A 242 -19.38 12.73 16.79
C ILE A 242 -20.17 12.61 18.10
N LEU A 243 -20.21 11.44 18.71
CA LEU A 243 -20.89 11.27 20.01
C LEU A 243 -20.26 12.17 21.06
N ALA A 244 -18.92 12.19 21.11
CA ALA A 244 -18.19 13.06 22.02
C ALA A 244 -18.42 14.55 21.70
N TYR A 245 -18.31 14.92 20.44
CA TYR A 245 -18.54 16.28 19.95
C TYR A 245 -19.95 16.79 20.31
N ASN A 246 -20.94 15.95 20.15
CA ASN A 246 -22.35 16.30 20.43
C ASN A 246 -22.73 16.30 21.93
N ALA A 247 -21.89 15.76 22.80
CA ALA A 247 -22.17 15.66 24.23
C ALA A 247 -22.26 17.06 24.86
N LYS A 248 -23.45 17.43 25.36
CA LYS A 248 -23.72 18.75 25.95
C LYS A 248 -23.38 19.95 25.04
N ASN A 249 -23.36 19.75 23.73
CA ASN A 249 -23.04 20.77 22.73
C ASN A 249 -24.33 21.36 22.11
N LYS A 250 -24.34 22.67 21.90
CA LYS A 250 -25.40 23.38 21.15
C LYS A 250 -25.24 23.20 19.63
N PHE A 251 -24.01 23.03 19.14
CA PHE A 251 -23.67 22.90 17.72
C PHE A 251 -23.57 21.42 17.32
N ARG A 252 -24.68 20.70 17.42
CA ARG A 252 -24.71 19.26 17.15
C ARG A 252 -24.59 18.94 15.68
N LEU A 253 -23.75 17.92 15.36
CA LEU A 253 -23.59 17.36 14.04
C LEU A 253 -24.53 16.16 13.85
N SER A 254 -25.17 16.07 12.67
CA SER A 254 -26.09 14.96 12.38
C SER A 254 -25.32 13.69 12.01
N MET A 255 -25.51 12.62 12.80
CA MET A 255 -24.91 11.31 12.50
C MET A 255 -25.24 10.80 11.08
N ARG A 256 -26.42 11.13 10.55
CA ARG A 256 -26.84 10.71 9.19
C ARG A 256 -25.92 11.20 8.09
N LYS A 257 -25.27 12.35 8.26
CA LYS A 257 -24.33 12.88 7.26
C LYS A 257 -23.09 12.01 7.08
N LEU A 258 -22.73 11.19 8.06
CA LEU A 258 -21.62 10.22 7.90
C LEU A 258 -21.94 9.10 6.90
N TYR A 259 -23.23 8.81 6.70
CA TYR A 259 -23.69 7.68 5.89
C TYR A 259 -24.20 8.08 4.51
N GLY A 260 -24.36 9.36 4.21
CA GLY A 260 -24.96 9.86 2.96
C GLY A 260 -24.03 10.63 2.04
N GLY A 261 -22.74 10.63 2.29
CA GLY A 261 -21.74 11.39 1.53
C GLY A 261 -20.75 10.50 0.80
N LYS A 262 -19.93 11.07 -0.08
CA LYS A 262 -18.80 10.48 -0.80
C LYS A 262 -17.75 9.78 0.09
N GLY A 263 -18.09 9.45 1.33
CA GLY A 263 -17.23 8.85 2.35
C GLY A 263 -17.26 7.32 2.42
N ASP A 264 -18.16 6.65 1.71
CA ASP A 264 -18.39 5.20 1.89
C ASP A 264 -17.21 4.33 1.41
N ASP A 265 -16.37 4.83 0.50
CA ASP A 265 -15.22 4.08 -0.02
C ASP A 265 -13.96 4.15 0.87
N VAL A 266 -14.01 4.75 2.06
CA VAL A 266 -12.85 4.81 2.97
C VAL A 266 -12.67 3.50 3.75
N ASP A 267 -13.73 2.68 3.83
CA ASP A 267 -13.74 1.47 4.66
C ASP A 267 -13.38 0.18 3.89
N GLU A 268 -13.34 0.18 2.54
CA GLU A 268 -13.24 -1.07 1.79
C GLU A 268 -11.87 -1.77 1.82
N GLU A 269 -10.79 -1.13 2.31
CA GLU A 269 -9.45 -1.76 2.29
C GLU A 269 -8.53 -1.37 3.47
N ILE A 270 -9.04 -1.24 4.69
CA ILE A 270 -8.15 -1.35 5.84
C ILE A 270 -8.11 -2.83 6.19
N SER A 271 -7.41 -3.61 5.37
CA SER A 271 -7.01 -4.96 5.73
C SER A 271 -6.03 -4.91 6.92
N ASP A 272 -6.07 -5.95 7.74
CA ASP A 272 -5.35 -6.12 9.01
C ASP A 272 -3.81 -5.99 8.98
N GLU A 273 -3.21 -5.53 7.90
CA GLU A 273 -1.75 -5.38 7.75
C GLU A 273 -1.13 -4.29 8.63
N GLU A 274 -1.91 -3.36 9.19
CA GLU A 274 -1.40 -2.36 10.16
C GLU A 274 -1.57 -2.80 11.64
N ALA A 275 -2.06 -4.01 11.90
CA ALA A 275 -2.34 -4.51 13.26
C ALA A 275 -1.20 -5.34 13.88
N LEU A 276 -0.07 -5.52 13.18
CA LEU A 276 1.11 -6.25 13.69
C LEU A 276 2.28 -5.33 14.04
#